data_2b48926754e29d6e91815ec534ce7e30
#
_entry.id   2b48926754e29d6e91815ec534ce7e30
#
_cell.length_a   1.000
_cell.length_b   1.000
_cell.length_c   1.000
_cell.angle_alpha   90.00
_cell.angle_beta   90.00
_cell.angle_gamma   90.00
#
_symmetry.space_group_name_H-M   'P 1'
#
loop_
_entity.id
_entity.type
_entity.pdbx_description
1 polymer ?
#
loop_
_entity_poly.entity_id
_entity_poly.type
_entity_poly.pdbx_seq_one_letter_code
_entity_poly.pdbx_strand_id
1 'polypeptide(L)'
;MDANQATHYCPSCGEKVPTYTVPRAGGVEVRCAPCGLPLSLEASPPLRGLACIMIADDDMFFRSVLTDLLSERGMATNVIAAESGAHFLTLAVERFRKNLPIRLAILDIIMQPLDGVTTALALRAIEQGMNITQPTPILVLSAARLEDATYRRLSQCRPARYLNKGLDATPDKLGPRLDNVIGHLFRPEHQQT
;
A
#
# COMPACT_ATOMS: atom_id res chain seq x y z
N MET A 1 13.36 -23.90 -22.77
CA MET A 1 13.51 -23.47 -21.37
C MET A 1 14.51 -22.33 -21.38
N ASP A 2 14.05 -21.12 -21.60
CA ASP A 2 14.94 -19.96 -21.75
C ASP A 2 15.35 -19.44 -20.37
N ALA A 3 16.60 -19.77 -19.99
CA ALA A 3 17.20 -19.49 -18.71
C ALA A 3 17.85 -18.10 -18.64
N ASN A 4 17.22 -17.05 -19.19
CA ASN A 4 17.74 -15.68 -19.07
C ASN A 4 16.63 -14.64 -18.89
N GLN A 5 15.70 -14.89 -18.00
CA GLN A 5 14.81 -13.80 -17.55
C GLN A 5 15.61 -12.89 -16.62
N ALA A 6 15.84 -11.66 -17.06
CA ALA A 6 16.48 -10.66 -16.21
C ALA A 6 15.67 -10.51 -14.90
N THR A 7 16.33 -10.70 -13.77
CA THR A 7 15.72 -10.50 -12.45
C THR A 7 16.07 -9.12 -11.93
N HIS A 8 15.06 -8.40 -11.42
CA HIS A 8 15.25 -7.08 -10.81
C HIS A 8 14.76 -7.09 -9.37
N TYR A 9 15.39 -6.30 -8.51
CA TYR A 9 14.89 -6.10 -7.16
C TYR A 9 13.55 -5.34 -7.21
N CYS A 10 12.54 -5.91 -6.57
CA CYS A 10 11.23 -5.27 -6.45
C CYS A 10 11.02 -4.75 -5.02
N PRO A 11 10.85 -3.43 -4.80
CA PRO A 11 10.63 -2.88 -3.47
C PRO A 11 9.32 -3.35 -2.83
N SER A 12 8.29 -3.66 -3.62
CA SER A 12 7.03 -4.23 -3.14
C SER A 12 7.19 -5.66 -2.66
N CYS A 13 7.82 -6.54 -3.46
CA CYS A 13 8.06 -7.94 -3.08
C CYS A 13 9.19 -8.10 -2.05
N GLY A 14 10.15 -7.18 -2.00
CA GLY A 14 11.31 -7.22 -1.10
C GLY A 14 12.42 -8.18 -1.54
N GLU A 15 12.39 -8.64 -2.78
CA GLU A 15 13.30 -9.64 -3.32
C GLU A 15 13.59 -9.43 -4.81
N LYS A 16 14.57 -10.17 -5.36
CA LYS A 16 14.79 -10.24 -6.80
C LYS A 16 13.72 -11.13 -7.45
N VAL A 17 13.04 -10.60 -8.46
CA VAL A 17 11.91 -11.23 -9.12
C VAL A 17 12.06 -11.22 -10.63
N PRO A 18 11.43 -12.16 -11.36
CA PRO A 18 11.26 -12.09 -12.80
C PRO A 18 10.49 -10.81 -13.18
N THR A 19 10.77 -10.31 -14.38
CA THR A 19 10.14 -9.09 -14.89
C THR A 19 9.53 -9.32 -16.27
N TYR A 20 8.60 -8.46 -16.65
CA TYR A 20 8.06 -8.38 -18.01
C TYR A 20 8.03 -6.92 -18.46
N THR A 21 7.91 -6.72 -19.76
CA THR A 21 7.91 -5.39 -20.37
C THR A 21 6.54 -5.03 -20.90
N VAL A 22 6.17 -3.75 -20.75
CA VAL A 22 4.93 -3.19 -21.30
C VAL A 22 5.29 -2.01 -22.21
N PRO A 23 4.84 -1.98 -23.47
CA PRO A 23 5.01 -0.83 -24.34
C PRO A 23 4.30 0.41 -23.79
N ARG A 24 4.94 1.59 -23.88
CA ARG A 24 4.39 2.89 -23.49
C ARG A 24 4.71 3.94 -24.56
N ALA A 25 4.02 5.05 -24.56
CA ALA A 25 4.20 6.13 -25.54
C ALA A 25 5.63 6.70 -25.61
N GLY A 26 6.45 6.53 -24.55
CA GLY A 26 7.84 7.02 -24.47
C GLY A 26 8.91 5.93 -24.40
N GLY A 27 8.56 4.64 -24.64
CA GLY A 27 9.50 3.53 -24.54
C GLY A 27 8.92 2.26 -23.97
N VAL A 28 9.73 1.52 -23.22
CA VAL A 28 9.34 0.24 -22.62
C VAL A 28 9.41 0.35 -21.10
N GLU A 29 8.31 0.02 -20.43
CA GLU A 29 8.24 -0.03 -18.98
C GLU A 29 8.51 -1.47 -18.50
N VAL A 30 9.50 -1.63 -17.61
CA VAL A 30 9.79 -2.92 -16.95
C VAL A 30 8.92 -3.06 -15.70
N ARG A 31 8.21 -4.17 -15.57
CA ARG A 31 7.34 -4.46 -14.44
C ARG A 31 7.71 -5.74 -13.72
N CYS A 32 7.50 -5.74 -12.41
CA CYS A 32 7.58 -6.93 -11.57
C CYS A 32 6.53 -7.95 -12.02
N ALA A 33 6.94 -9.20 -12.35
CA ALA A 33 6.00 -10.22 -12.77
C ALA A 33 5.01 -10.62 -11.65
N PRO A 34 5.43 -10.81 -10.37
CA PRO A 34 4.51 -11.14 -9.28
C PRO A 34 3.50 -10.04 -8.90
N CYS A 35 3.93 -8.78 -8.81
CA CYS A 35 3.07 -7.72 -8.24
C CYS A 35 2.72 -6.57 -9.21
N GLY A 36 3.26 -6.59 -10.43
CA GLY A 36 2.98 -5.57 -11.44
C GLY A 36 3.58 -4.18 -11.15
N LEU A 37 4.39 -4.02 -10.09
CA LEU A 37 5.01 -2.73 -9.79
C LEU A 37 5.96 -2.32 -10.93
N PRO A 38 5.87 -1.08 -11.46
CA PRO A 38 6.86 -0.56 -12.39
C PRO A 38 8.24 -0.45 -11.73
N LEU A 39 9.28 -0.97 -12.38
CA LEU A 39 10.65 -1.02 -11.84
C LEU A 39 11.62 -0.10 -12.60
N SER A 40 11.25 0.32 -13.80
CA SER A 40 12.08 1.19 -14.68
C SER A 40 11.88 2.68 -14.44
N LEU A 41 10.96 3.05 -13.57
CA LEU A 41 10.71 4.45 -13.25
C LEU A 41 11.67 4.92 -12.16
N GLU A 42 12.23 6.12 -12.33
CA GLU A 42 12.96 6.78 -11.25
C GLU A 42 12.12 6.78 -9.97
N ALA A 43 12.77 6.56 -8.83
CA ALA A 43 12.11 6.63 -7.54
C ALA A 43 11.36 7.98 -7.45
N SER A 44 10.07 7.91 -7.18
CA SER A 44 9.32 9.14 -6.90
C SER A 44 9.95 9.84 -5.70
N PRO A 45 10.01 11.18 -5.68
CA PRO A 45 10.44 11.87 -4.49
C PRO A 45 9.57 11.40 -3.32
N PRO A 46 10.17 11.22 -2.13
CA PRO A 46 9.43 10.75 -0.97
C PRO A 46 8.29 11.70 -0.65
N LEU A 47 7.09 11.16 -0.49
CA LEU A 47 5.91 11.92 -0.08
C LEU A 47 6.10 12.42 1.35
N ARG A 48 5.77 13.68 1.57
CA ARG A 48 5.88 14.35 2.88
C ARG A 48 4.60 15.12 3.20
N GLY A 49 4.31 15.24 4.50
CA GLY A 49 3.25 16.12 4.99
C GLY A 49 1.83 15.70 4.59
N LEU A 50 1.55 14.41 4.39
CA LEU A 50 0.18 13.95 4.21
C LEU A 50 -0.63 14.32 5.46
N ALA A 51 -1.83 14.88 5.27
CA ALA A 51 -2.65 15.37 6.38
C ALA A 51 -3.04 14.25 7.37
N CYS A 52 -3.26 13.03 6.88
CA CYS A 52 -3.58 11.89 7.73
C CYS A 52 -3.21 10.58 7.03
N ILE A 53 -2.46 9.73 7.74
CA ILE A 53 -2.31 8.30 7.43
C ILE A 53 -3.04 7.51 8.51
N MET A 54 -3.82 6.50 8.09
CA MET A 54 -4.44 5.56 9.02
C MET A 54 -3.84 4.17 8.84
N ILE A 55 -3.52 3.51 9.96
CA ILE A 55 -2.91 2.19 10.00
C ILE A 55 -3.89 1.22 10.67
N ALA A 56 -3.99 -0.01 10.15
CA ALA A 56 -4.58 -1.14 10.86
C ALA A 56 -3.60 -2.30 10.88
N ASP A 57 -3.27 -2.78 12.07
CA ASP A 57 -2.39 -3.93 12.31
C ASP A 57 -2.71 -4.47 13.70
N ASP A 58 -2.88 -5.77 13.90
CA ASP A 58 -3.18 -6.34 15.22
C ASP A 58 -1.91 -6.57 16.05
N ASP A 59 -0.73 -6.60 15.43
CA ASP A 59 0.55 -6.60 16.13
C ASP A 59 0.87 -5.19 16.66
N MET A 60 0.76 -5.04 17.97
CA MET A 60 1.05 -3.77 18.67
C MET A 60 2.48 -3.26 18.41
N PHE A 61 3.46 -4.17 18.38
CA PHE A 61 4.86 -3.79 18.17
C PHE A 61 5.07 -3.25 16.75
N PHE A 62 4.62 -3.99 15.74
CA PHE A 62 4.76 -3.56 14.36
C PHE A 62 3.99 -2.26 14.08
N ARG A 63 2.79 -2.12 14.67
CA ARG A 63 1.98 -0.91 14.59
C ARG A 63 2.70 0.32 15.16
N SER A 64 3.40 0.17 16.30
CA SER A 64 4.22 1.23 16.89
C SER A 64 5.40 1.59 15.98
N VAL A 65 6.18 0.59 15.56
CA VAL A 65 7.33 0.79 14.65
C VAL A 65 6.91 1.52 13.38
N LEU A 66 5.79 1.14 12.78
CA LEU A 66 5.29 1.76 11.56
C LEU A 66 4.84 3.22 11.81
N THR A 67 4.20 3.49 12.94
CA THR A 67 3.78 4.84 13.35
C THR A 67 4.99 5.76 13.51
N ASP A 68 6.01 5.29 14.24
CA ASP A 68 7.24 6.04 14.46
C ASP A 68 7.97 6.30 13.14
N LEU A 69 8.12 5.27 12.31
CA LEU A 69 8.76 5.38 11.01
C LEU A 69 8.09 6.41 10.08
N LEU A 70 6.76 6.42 10.01
CA LEU A 70 6.02 7.37 9.19
C LEU A 70 6.14 8.81 9.72
N SER A 71 6.17 8.97 11.03
CA SER A 71 6.30 10.25 11.72
C SER A 71 7.73 10.81 11.56
N GLU A 72 8.75 10.03 11.86
CA GLU A 72 10.17 10.42 11.76
C GLU A 72 10.56 10.79 10.33
N ARG A 73 10.00 10.08 9.34
CA ARG A 73 10.22 10.41 7.93
C ARG A 73 9.38 11.61 7.46
N GLY A 74 8.57 12.20 8.32
CA GLY A 74 7.71 13.34 7.99
C GLY A 74 6.67 13.02 6.89
N MET A 75 6.28 11.76 6.75
CA MET A 75 5.30 11.34 5.73
C MET A 75 3.91 11.88 6.02
N ALA A 76 3.53 11.97 7.29
CA ALA A 76 2.23 12.48 7.71
C ALA A 76 2.36 13.49 8.84
N THR A 77 1.39 14.42 8.91
CA THR A 77 1.22 15.32 10.05
C THR A 77 0.41 14.65 11.17
N ASN A 78 -0.38 13.63 10.82
CA ASN A 78 -1.17 12.85 11.78
C ASN A 78 -1.19 11.38 11.36
N VAL A 79 -0.81 10.48 12.27
CA VAL A 79 -0.90 9.04 12.09
C VAL A 79 -1.91 8.50 13.09
N ILE A 80 -2.94 7.81 12.61
CA ILE A 80 -3.97 7.19 13.43
C ILE A 80 -3.82 5.68 13.33
N ALA A 81 -3.62 5.01 14.45
CA ALA A 81 -3.41 3.58 14.51
C ALA A 81 -4.65 2.86 15.08
N ALA A 82 -5.09 1.81 14.39
CA ALA A 82 -6.17 0.93 14.79
C ALA A 82 -5.62 -0.49 15.01
N GLU A 83 -6.16 -1.18 16.01
CA GLU A 83 -5.74 -2.54 16.39
C GLU A 83 -6.43 -3.65 15.59
N SER A 84 -7.38 -3.29 14.72
CA SER A 84 -8.11 -4.24 13.88
C SER A 84 -8.77 -3.54 12.69
N GLY A 85 -9.17 -4.32 11.68
CA GLY A 85 -9.93 -3.81 10.54
C GLY A 85 -11.26 -3.16 10.94
N ALA A 86 -11.98 -3.75 11.91
CA ALA A 86 -13.25 -3.20 12.42
C ALA A 86 -13.04 -1.84 13.11
N HIS A 87 -12.01 -1.71 13.95
CA HIS A 87 -11.67 -0.45 14.61
C HIS A 87 -11.25 0.61 13.57
N PHE A 88 -10.45 0.22 12.57
CA PHE A 88 -10.08 1.10 11.45
C PHE A 88 -11.32 1.66 10.73
N LEU A 89 -12.29 0.80 10.38
CA LEU A 89 -13.50 1.23 9.67
C LEU A 89 -14.35 2.18 10.51
N THR A 90 -14.45 1.95 11.82
CA THR A 90 -15.15 2.86 12.75
C THR A 90 -14.51 4.25 12.71
N LEU A 91 -13.19 4.33 12.87
CA LEU A 91 -12.44 5.59 12.82
C LEU A 91 -12.54 6.27 11.45
N ALA A 92 -12.53 5.48 10.36
CA ALA A 92 -12.68 6.02 9.01
C ALA A 92 -14.05 6.68 8.80
N VAL A 93 -15.15 6.04 9.24
CA VAL A 93 -16.50 6.61 9.19
C VAL A 93 -16.60 7.91 10.00
N GLU A 94 -16.02 7.93 11.20
CA GLU A 94 -16.01 9.15 12.03
C GLU A 94 -15.28 10.31 11.34
N ARG A 95 -14.15 10.02 10.68
CA ARG A 95 -13.40 11.03 9.94
C ARG A 95 -14.18 11.56 8.75
N PHE A 96 -14.76 10.67 7.94
CA PHE A 96 -15.55 11.05 6.77
C PHE A 96 -16.78 11.88 7.16
N ARG A 97 -17.46 11.55 8.26
CA ARG A 97 -18.57 12.36 8.81
C ARG A 97 -18.15 13.79 9.18
N LYS A 98 -16.89 13.99 9.56
CA LYS A 98 -16.30 15.29 9.89
C LYS A 98 -15.66 15.98 8.68
N ASN A 99 -15.83 15.43 7.46
CA ASN A 99 -15.16 15.89 6.23
C ASN A 99 -13.63 15.94 6.36
N LEU A 100 -13.04 15.03 7.14
CA LEU A 100 -11.60 14.90 7.32
C LEU A 100 -11.07 13.76 6.44
N PRO A 101 -10.35 14.04 5.34
CA PRO A 101 -9.91 13.01 4.42
C PRO A 101 -8.84 12.11 5.05
N ILE A 102 -8.85 10.84 4.65
CA ILE A 102 -7.78 9.90 4.87
C ILE A 102 -6.90 9.92 3.62
N ARG A 103 -5.63 10.31 3.76
CA ARG A 103 -4.73 10.46 2.60
C ARG A 103 -4.03 9.17 2.23
N LEU A 104 -3.91 8.22 3.16
CA LEU A 104 -3.39 6.88 2.92
C LEU A 104 -3.93 5.95 4.01
N ALA A 105 -4.41 4.79 3.60
CA ALA A 105 -4.69 3.65 4.49
C ALA A 105 -3.57 2.62 4.37
N ILE A 106 -3.00 2.17 5.48
CA ILE A 106 -2.03 1.07 5.53
C ILE A 106 -2.67 -0.06 6.34
N LEU A 107 -2.87 -1.21 5.70
CA LEU A 107 -3.63 -2.33 6.28
C LEU A 107 -2.76 -3.59 6.31
N ASP A 108 -2.59 -4.18 7.48
CA ASP A 108 -2.05 -5.54 7.53
C ASP A 108 -3.05 -6.53 6.94
N ILE A 109 -2.56 -7.57 6.25
CA ILE A 109 -3.44 -8.60 5.68
C ILE A 109 -3.99 -9.51 6.77
N ILE A 110 -3.14 -9.94 7.71
CA ILE A 110 -3.50 -10.95 8.70
C ILE A 110 -3.98 -10.23 9.96
N MET A 111 -5.27 -9.99 10.03
CA MET A 111 -5.94 -9.41 11.21
C MET A 111 -7.24 -10.16 11.52
N GLN A 112 -7.66 -10.14 12.78
CA GLN A 112 -8.96 -10.65 13.22
C GLN A 112 -9.83 -9.50 13.75
N PRO A 113 -11.16 -9.55 13.60
CA PRO A 113 -11.96 -10.52 12.84
C PRO A 113 -12.03 -10.25 11.32
N LEU A 114 -11.51 -9.12 10.84
CA LEU A 114 -11.51 -8.72 9.44
C LEU A 114 -10.08 -8.66 8.92
N ASP A 115 -9.77 -9.44 7.88
CA ASP A 115 -8.50 -9.34 7.16
C ASP A 115 -8.36 -7.99 6.44
N GLY A 116 -7.11 -7.61 6.07
CA GLY A 116 -6.85 -6.32 5.46
C GLY A 116 -7.51 -6.13 4.11
N VAL A 117 -7.68 -7.19 3.32
CA VAL A 117 -8.34 -7.09 2.01
C VAL A 117 -9.85 -6.92 2.18
N THR A 118 -10.46 -7.62 3.13
CA THR A 118 -11.88 -7.43 3.49
C THR A 118 -12.10 -6.03 4.05
N THR A 119 -11.19 -5.53 4.89
CA THR A 119 -11.21 -4.15 5.39
C THR A 119 -11.11 -3.12 4.25
N ALA A 120 -10.24 -3.35 3.26
CA ALA A 120 -10.12 -2.50 2.09
C ALA A 120 -11.40 -2.47 1.24
N LEU A 121 -12.02 -3.61 1.00
CA LEU A 121 -13.30 -3.71 0.28
C LEU A 121 -14.44 -2.98 1.04
N ALA A 122 -14.51 -3.17 2.36
CA ALA A 122 -15.47 -2.46 3.20
C ALA A 122 -15.25 -0.95 3.19
N LEU A 123 -13.98 -0.49 3.21
CA LEU A 123 -13.65 0.93 3.06
C LEU A 123 -14.19 1.48 1.73
N ARG A 124 -14.02 0.78 0.62
CA ARG A 124 -14.57 1.17 -0.69
C ARG A 124 -16.11 1.30 -0.67
N ALA A 125 -16.78 0.33 -0.03
CA ALA A 125 -18.25 0.39 0.12
C ALA A 125 -18.69 1.59 0.97
N ILE A 126 -17.97 1.90 2.05
CA ILE A 126 -18.22 3.08 2.90
C ILE A 126 -18.00 4.37 2.10
N GLU A 127 -16.88 4.49 1.40
CA GLU A 127 -16.57 5.66 0.56
C GLU A 127 -17.67 5.91 -0.48
N GLN A 128 -18.11 4.84 -1.16
CA GLN A 128 -19.21 4.92 -2.12
C GLN A 128 -20.53 5.35 -1.46
N GLY A 129 -20.89 4.73 -0.33
CA GLY A 129 -22.11 5.06 0.41
C GLY A 129 -22.12 6.48 0.99
N MET A 130 -20.95 7.05 1.26
CA MET A 130 -20.78 8.42 1.76
C MET A 130 -20.46 9.45 0.66
N ASN A 131 -20.48 9.05 -0.61
CA ASN A 131 -20.18 9.89 -1.77
C ASN A 131 -18.78 10.53 -1.72
N ILE A 132 -17.80 9.79 -1.22
CA ILE A 132 -16.39 10.23 -1.24
C ILE A 132 -15.87 10.14 -2.67
N THR A 133 -15.61 11.28 -3.29
CA THR A 133 -15.23 11.38 -4.72
C THR A 133 -13.78 10.96 -4.99
N GLN A 134 -12.92 11.07 -4.02
CA GLN A 134 -11.52 10.65 -4.13
C GLN A 134 -11.28 9.47 -3.19
N PRO A 135 -11.20 8.23 -3.72
CA PRO A 135 -10.99 7.06 -2.90
C PRO A 135 -9.63 7.12 -2.21
N THR A 136 -9.60 6.72 -0.95
CA THR A 136 -8.37 6.66 -0.14
C THR A 136 -7.36 5.71 -0.79
N PRO A 137 -6.12 6.13 -1.09
CA PRO A 137 -5.07 5.20 -1.50
C PRO A 137 -4.82 4.15 -0.41
N ILE A 138 -4.68 2.89 -0.81
CA ILE A 138 -4.50 1.76 0.12
C ILE A 138 -3.14 1.10 -0.12
N LEU A 139 -2.37 0.93 0.93
CA LEU A 139 -1.19 0.07 0.97
C LEU A 139 -1.50 -1.13 1.86
N VAL A 140 -1.46 -2.33 1.30
CA VAL A 140 -1.64 -3.55 2.07
C VAL A 140 -0.28 -4.13 2.41
N LEU A 141 -0.05 -4.45 3.68
CA LEU A 141 1.16 -5.08 4.18
C LEU A 141 0.94 -6.58 4.40
N SER A 142 1.96 -7.40 4.16
CA SER A 142 1.91 -8.84 4.45
C SER A 142 3.29 -9.38 4.80
N ALA A 143 3.36 -10.26 5.77
CA ALA A 143 4.58 -11.01 6.06
C ALA A 143 4.90 -12.07 5.00
N ALA A 144 3.89 -12.56 4.27
CA ALA A 144 4.03 -13.54 3.20
C ALA A 144 3.73 -12.94 1.82
N ARG A 145 4.19 -13.62 0.77
CA ARG A 145 3.80 -13.28 -0.61
C ARG A 145 2.29 -13.50 -0.79
N LEU A 146 1.63 -12.59 -1.49
CA LEU A 146 0.21 -12.73 -1.78
C LEU A 146 -0.06 -13.86 -2.76
N GLU A 147 -1.08 -14.63 -2.48
CA GLU A 147 -1.67 -15.56 -3.43
C GLU A 147 -2.45 -14.81 -4.54
N ASP A 148 -2.53 -15.40 -5.73
CA ASP A 148 -3.23 -14.81 -6.87
C ASP A 148 -4.68 -14.44 -6.57
N ALA A 149 -5.38 -15.24 -5.75
CA ALA A 149 -6.76 -14.97 -5.35
C ALA A 149 -6.86 -13.69 -4.50
N THR A 150 -5.97 -13.52 -3.54
CA THR A 150 -5.88 -12.33 -2.69
C THR A 150 -5.50 -11.10 -3.51
N TYR A 151 -4.56 -11.27 -4.46
CA TYR A 151 -4.16 -10.19 -5.35
C TYR A 151 -5.31 -9.71 -6.25
N ARG A 152 -6.12 -10.64 -6.79
CA ARG A 152 -7.33 -10.30 -7.57
C ARG A 152 -8.36 -9.53 -6.74
N ARG A 153 -8.58 -9.90 -5.47
CA ARG A 153 -9.46 -9.15 -4.57
C ARG A 153 -8.92 -7.75 -4.30
N LEU A 154 -7.61 -7.62 -4.02
CA LEU A 154 -6.98 -6.32 -3.81
C LEU A 154 -7.07 -5.41 -5.04
N SER A 155 -7.03 -5.97 -6.24
CA SER A 155 -7.15 -5.19 -7.49
C SER A 155 -8.51 -4.49 -7.64
N GLN A 156 -9.55 -4.92 -6.92
CA GLN A 156 -10.87 -4.27 -6.85
C GLN A 156 -10.87 -3.04 -5.93
N CYS A 157 -9.84 -2.90 -5.10
CA CYS A 157 -9.74 -1.80 -4.13
C CYS A 157 -8.90 -0.61 -4.62
N ARG A 158 -8.73 -0.45 -5.94
CA ARG A 158 -7.90 0.64 -6.50
C ARG A 158 -8.35 2.03 -6.03
N PRO A 159 -7.37 2.97 -5.83
CA PRO A 159 -5.94 2.80 -5.92
C PRO A 159 -5.38 2.00 -4.73
N ALA A 160 -4.83 0.84 -4.99
CA ALA A 160 -4.27 -0.05 -3.98
C ALA A 160 -2.95 -0.68 -4.44
N ARG A 161 -2.03 -0.87 -3.50
CA ARG A 161 -0.74 -1.54 -3.70
C ARG A 161 -0.47 -2.51 -2.55
N TYR A 162 0.44 -3.42 -2.81
CA TYR A 162 0.93 -4.39 -1.87
C TYR A 162 2.40 -4.12 -1.53
N LEU A 163 2.79 -4.39 -0.30
CA LEU A 163 4.18 -4.41 0.14
C LEU A 163 4.39 -5.60 1.08
N ASN A 164 5.36 -6.44 0.75
CA ASN A 164 5.81 -7.50 1.65
C ASN A 164 6.59 -6.89 2.82
N LYS A 165 6.24 -7.21 4.07
CA LYS A 165 6.97 -6.75 5.26
C LYS A 165 8.44 -7.21 5.22
N GLY A 166 8.70 -8.43 4.67
CA GLY A 166 10.00 -9.05 4.66
C GLY A 166 10.29 -9.81 5.96
N LEU A 167 11.28 -10.69 5.92
CA LEU A 167 11.74 -11.44 7.11
C LEU A 167 12.42 -10.53 8.13
N ASP A 168 13.03 -9.43 7.64
CA ASP A 168 13.75 -8.43 8.44
C ASP A 168 13.06 -7.07 8.27
N ALA A 169 11.88 -6.89 8.85
CA ALA A 169 11.11 -5.64 8.79
C ALA A 169 11.71 -4.53 9.69
N THR A 170 13.04 -4.34 9.62
CA THR A 170 13.69 -3.25 10.33
C THR A 170 13.35 -1.89 9.70
N PRO A 171 13.22 -0.80 10.48
CA PRO A 171 12.92 0.53 9.98
C PRO A 171 13.81 0.98 8.81
N ASP A 172 15.11 0.67 8.89
CA ASP A 172 16.10 1.04 7.86
C ASP A 172 15.83 0.39 6.50
N LYS A 173 15.35 -0.86 6.49
CA LYS A 173 15.02 -1.59 5.26
C LYS A 173 13.60 -1.30 4.78
N LEU A 174 12.66 -1.16 5.69
CA LEU A 174 11.25 -0.94 5.38
C LEU A 174 10.99 0.48 4.87
N GLY A 175 11.62 1.49 5.47
CA GLY A 175 11.41 2.89 5.14
C GLY A 175 11.61 3.23 3.66
N PRO A 176 12.76 2.95 3.04
CA PRO A 176 12.97 3.22 1.60
C PRO A 176 11.99 2.47 0.69
N ARG A 177 11.55 1.28 1.09
CA ARG A 177 10.56 0.49 0.34
C ARG A 177 9.18 1.11 0.42
N LEU A 178 8.78 1.60 1.61
CA LEU A 178 7.55 2.37 1.81
C LEU A 178 7.55 3.63 0.97
N ASP A 179 8.63 4.44 1.01
CA ASP A 179 8.76 5.65 0.18
C ASP A 179 8.51 5.33 -1.30
N ASN A 180 9.12 4.28 -1.82
CA ASN A 180 8.99 3.89 -3.22
C ASN A 180 7.56 3.45 -3.57
N VAL A 181 6.99 2.51 -2.83
CA VAL A 181 5.66 1.94 -3.13
C VAL A 181 4.55 2.96 -2.91
N ILE A 182 4.63 3.78 -1.87
CA ILE A 182 3.70 4.88 -1.63
C ILE A 182 3.83 5.93 -2.74
N GLY A 183 5.04 6.27 -3.16
CA GLY A 183 5.26 7.15 -4.30
C GLY A 183 4.53 6.69 -5.57
N HIS A 184 4.54 5.39 -5.84
CA HIS A 184 3.78 4.82 -6.96
C HIS A 184 2.24 4.88 -6.79
N LEU A 185 1.73 4.84 -5.55
CA LEU A 185 0.29 4.99 -5.29
C LEU A 185 -0.24 6.38 -5.67
N PHE A 186 0.60 7.41 -5.55
CA PHE A 186 0.21 8.79 -5.79
C PHE A 186 0.55 9.31 -7.20
N ARG A 187 1.07 8.45 -8.08
CA ARG A 187 1.30 8.86 -9.49
C ARG A 187 -0.03 8.96 -10.24
N PRO A 188 -0.20 10.00 -11.09
CA PRO A 188 -1.46 10.26 -11.82
C PRO A 188 -1.90 9.10 -12.71
N GLU A 189 -0.97 8.31 -13.24
CA GLU A 189 -1.24 7.19 -14.17
C GLU A 189 -2.05 6.04 -13.52
N HIS A 190 -2.15 5.99 -12.21
CA HIS A 190 -2.89 4.94 -11.48
C HIS A 190 -4.27 5.39 -10.99
N GLN A 191 -4.64 6.64 -11.24
CA GLN A 191 -5.95 7.19 -10.88
C GLN A 191 -6.97 7.09 -12.04
N GLN A 192 -6.56 6.62 -13.23
CA GLN A 192 -7.37 6.67 -14.47
C GLN A 192 -7.73 5.31 -15.07
N THR A 193 -7.74 4.22 -14.31
CA THR A 193 -8.29 2.95 -14.84
C THR A 193 -9.04 2.16 -13.79
#